data_5b4ccdc38ea0d8924e761b5981e26358
#
_entry.id   5b4ccdc38ea0d8924e761b5981e26358
#
_cell.length_a   1.000
_cell.length_b   1.000
_cell.length_c   1.000
_cell.angle_alpha   90.00
_cell.angle_beta   90.00
_cell.angle_gamma   90.00
#
_symmetry.space_group_name_H-M   'P 1'
#
loop_
_entity.id
_entity.type
_entity.pdbx_description
1 polymer ?
#
loop_
_entity_poly.entity_id
_entity_poly.type
_entity_poly.pdbx_seq_one_letter_code
_entity_poly.pdbx_strand_id
1 'polypeptide(L)'
;DRLADKLCVPERAQHIVDALHRYLADEYTCRALCFCVNKKHADFMALQLQKYGFNAKSLTSDTPQPQRKQLAEDLRNGLVHYLCVVDIFNEGVDIPEVDTVLFLRPTDSLTIFLQQLGRGLRLSPGKTELTVLDFVAQAHKKYDFASKFRALTLRPEKNIAQQIANGFTLLPTGCSIIMEKQARQYILENIQQAIYNKNRLVKEINSYTTLPTLTQFLENNGQDIRVVYVGNNCWTSLKRAAGRISYTDDAITRRLEKGMGNLIHHNTASYLHFVADFLSGSKRYMDEDKRLYATMLYYNLYQERIDKTELKEMGMYQALALLHDDRYRYFKQEAAEIVSYLLSHLEITTTPLGPEVLPCIELYGCYTREEIFTLVGRQTEKRRMSGSVFGAFN
;
A
#
# COMPACT_ATOMS: atom_id res chain seq x y z
N ASP A 1 -14.83 -9.27 22.57
CA ASP A 1 -16.24 -9.19 22.09
C ASP A 1 -16.68 -7.85 21.49
N ARG A 2 -15.87 -6.79 21.63
CA ARG A 2 -16.14 -5.47 21.02
C ARG A 2 -16.36 -5.51 19.49
N LEU A 3 -15.76 -6.48 18.78
CA LEU A 3 -15.94 -6.61 17.33
C LEU A 3 -17.33 -7.18 17.00
N ALA A 4 -17.77 -8.22 17.69
CA ALA A 4 -19.10 -8.80 17.49
C ALA A 4 -20.20 -7.77 17.73
N ASP A 5 -20.07 -6.94 18.77
CA ASP A 5 -21.07 -5.87 19.08
C ASP A 5 -21.19 -4.85 17.95
N LYS A 6 -20.08 -4.52 17.27
CA LYS A 6 -20.09 -3.64 16.08
C LYS A 6 -20.66 -4.29 14.83
N LEU A 7 -20.62 -5.62 14.73
CA LEU A 7 -21.10 -6.37 13.58
C LEU A 7 -22.56 -6.81 13.73
N CYS A 8 -23.07 -6.92 14.97
CA CYS A 8 -24.45 -7.29 15.26
C CYS A 8 -25.40 -6.07 15.21
N VAL A 9 -25.43 -5.40 14.07
CA VAL A 9 -26.34 -4.24 13.84
C VAL A 9 -27.23 -4.50 12.64
N PRO A 10 -28.54 -4.12 12.70
CA PRO A 10 -29.51 -4.38 11.63
C PRO A 10 -29.10 -3.80 10.28
N GLU A 11 -28.50 -2.60 10.26
CA GLU A 11 -28.06 -1.93 9.04
C GLU A 11 -27.00 -2.74 8.27
N ARG A 12 -26.13 -3.42 9.00
CA ARG A 12 -25.15 -4.32 8.39
C ARG A 12 -25.82 -5.59 7.85
N ALA A 13 -26.80 -6.13 8.54
CA ALA A 13 -27.55 -7.29 8.04
C ALA A 13 -28.32 -6.93 6.76
N GLN A 14 -28.92 -5.74 6.69
CA GLN A 14 -29.53 -5.22 5.46
C GLN A 14 -28.53 -5.14 4.32
N HIS A 15 -27.34 -4.59 4.56
CA HIS A 15 -26.27 -4.50 3.57
C HIS A 15 -25.85 -5.87 3.02
N ILE A 16 -25.80 -6.89 3.91
CA ILE A 16 -25.52 -8.28 3.51
C ILE A 16 -26.65 -8.80 2.63
N VAL A 17 -27.88 -8.60 2.99
CA VAL A 17 -29.06 -9.02 2.21
C VAL A 17 -29.09 -8.33 0.84
N ASP A 18 -28.84 -7.03 0.78
CA ASP A 18 -28.74 -6.28 -0.48
C ASP A 18 -27.65 -6.85 -1.41
N ALA A 19 -26.53 -7.30 -0.82
CA ALA A 19 -25.47 -7.96 -1.59
C ALA A 19 -25.89 -9.36 -2.08
N LEU A 20 -26.65 -10.14 -1.28
CA LEU A 20 -27.19 -11.42 -1.72
C LEU A 20 -28.09 -11.22 -2.95
N HIS A 21 -29.05 -10.29 -2.90
CA HIS A 21 -29.92 -9.96 -4.05
C HIS A 21 -29.16 -9.46 -5.28
N ARG A 22 -28.02 -8.80 -5.10
CA ARG A 22 -27.25 -8.23 -6.20
C ARG A 22 -26.33 -9.22 -6.89
N TYR A 23 -25.71 -10.13 -6.14
CA TYR A 23 -24.59 -10.94 -6.61
C TYR A 23 -24.89 -12.44 -6.73
N LEU A 24 -25.94 -12.95 -6.12
CA LEU A 24 -26.35 -14.33 -6.29
C LEU A 24 -27.38 -14.47 -7.42
N ALA A 25 -27.24 -15.53 -8.22
CA ALA A 25 -28.19 -15.83 -9.27
C ALA A 25 -29.55 -16.29 -8.71
N ASP A 26 -29.52 -17.03 -7.60
CA ASP A 26 -30.69 -17.45 -6.85
C ASP A 26 -30.32 -17.55 -5.35
N GLU A 27 -30.63 -16.50 -4.62
CA GLU A 27 -30.32 -16.38 -3.20
C GLU A 27 -31.22 -17.22 -2.31
N TYR A 28 -32.31 -17.80 -2.82
CA TYR A 28 -33.23 -18.63 -2.04
C TYR A 28 -32.96 -20.12 -2.15
N THR A 29 -32.15 -20.56 -3.12
CA THR A 29 -31.82 -21.98 -3.33
C THR A 29 -30.34 -22.31 -3.18
N CYS A 30 -29.48 -21.28 -2.97
CA CYS A 30 -28.04 -21.49 -2.77
C CYS A 30 -27.73 -22.31 -1.51
N ARG A 31 -26.54 -22.89 -1.47
CA ARG A 31 -25.98 -23.59 -0.31
C ARG A 31 -24.83 -22.79 0.27
N ALA A 32 -25.16 -21.92 1.23
CA ALA A 32 -24.26 -20.90 1.73
C ALA A 32 -23.66 -21.24 3.09
N LEU A 33 -22.33 -21.07 3.20
CA LEU A 33 -21.62 -21.04 4.49
C LEU A 33 -21.29 -19.58 4.85
N CYS A 34 -21.74 -19.13 6.03
CA CYS A 34 -21.54 -17.78 6.53
C CYS A 34 -20.58 -17.80 7.71
N PHE A 35 -19.33 -17.39 7.51
CA PHE A 35 -18.30 -17.38 8.55
C PHE A 35 -18.44 -16.17 9.46
N CYS A 36 -18.78 -16.39 10.73
CA CYS A 36 -19.04 -15.39 11.75
C CYS A 36 -17.89 -15.26 12.76
N VAL A 37 -17.82 -14.14 13.49
CA VAL A 37 -16.77 -13.84 14.47
C VAL A 37 -16.88 -14.75 15.70
N ASN A 38 -18.09 -14.92 16.23
CA ASN A 38 -18.40 -15.71 17.42
C ASN A 38 -19.86 -16.19 17.40
N LYS A 39 -20.26 -16.95 18.42
CA LYS A 39 -21.60 -17.51 18.55
C LYS A 39 -22.71 -16.45 18.49
N LYS A 40 -22.56 -15.36 19.24
CA LYS A 40 -23.51 -14.24 19.25
C LYS A 40 -23.74 -13.69 17.84
N HIS A 41 -22.67 -13.53 17.07
CA HIS A 41 -22.76 -13.05 15.69
C HIS A 41 -23.43 -14.08 14.76
N ALA A 42 -23.13 -15.38 14.91
CA ALA A 42 -23.75 -16.42 14.12
C ALA A 42 -25.27 -16.51 14.37
N ASP A 43 -25.68 -16.48 15.63
CA ASP A 43 -27.11 -16.50 16.02
C ASP A 43 -27.84 -15.24 15.54
N PHE A 44 -27.21 -14.06 15.70
CA PHE A 44 -27.74 -12.80 15.20
C PHE A 44 -27.95 -12.86 13.68
N MET A 45 -26.94 -13.27 12.92
CA MET A 45 -27.03 -13.32 11.45
C MET A 45 -28.08 -14.32 10.97
N ALA A 46 -28.14 -15.51 11.58
CA ALA A 46 -29.17 -16.49 11.24
C ALA A 46 -30.58 -15.91 11.47
N LEU A 47 -30.80 -15.24 12.62
CA LEU A 47 -32.06 -14.60 12.93
C LEU A 47 -32.41 -13.45 11.96
N GLN A 48 -31.42 -12.60 11.61
CA GLN A 48 -31.64 -11.53 10.64
C GLN A 48 -31.98 -12.08 9.26
N LEU A 49 -31.25 -13.06 8.75
CA LEU A 49 -31.54 -13.70 7.46
C LEU A 49 -32.95 -14.30 7.44
N GLN A 50 -33.40 -14.94 8.54
CA GLN A 50 -34.76 -15.45 8.66
C GLN A 50 -35.82 -14.34 8.56
N LYS A 51 -35.57 -13.17 9.15
CA LYS A 51 -36.49 -12.02 9.06
C LYS A 51 -36.67 -11.52 7.63
N TYR A 52 -35.64 -11.68 6.80
CA TYR A 52 -35.70 -11.36 5.36
C TYR A 52 -36.18 -12.54 4.49
N GLY A 53 -36.69 -13.62 5.09
CA GLY A 53 -37.32 -14.72 4.37
C GLY A 53 -36.36 -15.82 3.94
N PHE A 54 -35.07 -15.75 4.33
CA PHE A 54 -34.09 -16.80 4.00
C PHE A 54 -34.17 -17.96 4.99
N ASN A 55 -34.02 -19.20 4.50
CA ASN A 55 -33.92 -20.37 5.37
C ASN A 55 -32.50 -20.49 5.93
N ALA A 56 -32.26 -19.86 7.08
CA ALA A 56 -30.96 -19.77 7.73
C ALA A 56 -30.96 -20.43 9.11
N LYS A 57 -29.84 -21.03 9.49
CA LYS A 57 -29.59 -21.61 10.81
C LYS A 57 -28.20 -21.23 11.30
N SER A 58 -28.00 -21.22 12.61
CA SER A 58 -26.68 -21.11 13.23
C SER A 58 -26.16 -22.50 13.64
N LEU A 59 -24.85 -22.70 13.47
CA LEU A 59 -24.15 -23.89 13.93
C LEU A 59 -22.94 -23.44 14.73
N THR A 60 -23.00 -23.65 16.05
CA THR A 60 -21.99 -23.19 16.99
C THR A 60 -21.44 -24.35 17.83
N SER A 61 -20.44 -24.10 18.69
CA SER A 61 -19.91 -25.14 19.58
C SER A 61 -20.95 -25.66 20.57
N ASP A 62 -22.02 -24.90 20.82
CA ASP A 62 -23.12 -25.32 21.73
C ASP A 62 -24.16 -26.20 21.03
N THR A 63 -24.11 -26.28 19.70
CA THR A 63 -24.99 -27.17 18.93
C THR A 63 -24.58 -28.62 19.19
N PRO A 64 -25.50 -29.52 19.71
CA PRO A 64 -25.19 -30.90 19.97
C PRO A 64 -24.74 -31.64 18.71
N GLN A 65 -23.84 -32.63 18.87
CA GLN A 65 -23.24 -33.31 17.72
C GLN A 65 -24.26 -33.97 16.77
N PRO A 66 -25.36 -34.58 17.22
CA PRO A 66 -26.40 -35.10 16.33
C PRO A 66 -27.03 -33.99 15.47
N GLN A 67 -27.31 -32.80 16.07
CA GLN A 67 -27.87 -31.67 15.35
C GLN A 67 -26.89 -31.06 14.35
N ARG A 68 -25.56 -31.07 14.65
CA ARG A 68 -24.55 -30.60 13.69
C ARG A 68 -24.56 -31.42 12.42
N LYS A 69 -24.64 -32.76 12.56
CA LYS A 69 -24.73 -33.67 11.41
C LYS A 69 -26.03 -33.42 10.63
N GLN A 70 -27.15 -33.27 11.32
CA GLN A 70 -28.42 -32.99 10.69
C GLN A 70 -28.42 -31.67 9.93
N LEU A 71 -27.91 -30.59 10.51
CA LEU A 71 -27.81 -29.27 9.83
C LEU A 71 -26.89 -29.32 8.60
N ALA A 72 -25.82 -30.13 8.64
CA ALA A 72 -24.96 -30.32 7.48
C ALA A 72 -25.68 -31.09 6.36
N GLU A 73 -26.46 -32.13 6.70
CA GLU A 73 -27.29 -32.84 5.75
C GLU A 73 -28.44 -31.97 5.21
N ASP A 74 -29.07 -31.17 6.06
CA ASP A 74 -30.11 -30.22 5.66
C ASP A 74 -29.57 -29.19 4.66
N LEU A 75 -28.34 -28.68 4.86
CA LEU A 75 -27.68 -27.77 3.90
C LEU A 75 -27.36 -28.51 2.60
N ARG A 76 -26.84 -29.74 2.67
CA ARG A 76 -26.55 -30.59 1.49
C ARG A 76 -27.79 -30.83 0.65
N ASN A 77 -28.90 -31.14 1.31
CA ASN A 77 -30.17 -31.45 0.66
C ASN A 77 -31.01 -30.22 0.29
N GLY A 78 -30.54 -29.00 0.61
CA GLY A 78 -31.27 -27.75 0.32
C GLY A 78 -32.49 -27.52 1.21
N LEU A 79 -32.55 -28.18 2.37
CA LEU A 79 -33.55 -27.88 3.41
C LEU A 79 -33.20 -26.70 4.28
N VAL A 80 -31.91 -26.35 4.33
CA VAL A 80 -31.36 -25.10 4.88
C VAL A 80 -30.49 -24.48 3.76
N HIS A 81 -30.57 -23.16 3.58
CA HIS A 81 -29.86 -22.46 2.53
C HIS A 81 -28.65 -21.69 3.07
N TYR A 82 -28.74 -21.15 4.28
CA TYR A 82 -27.66 -20.38 4.92
C TYR A 82 -27.30 -21.00 6.27
N LEU A 83 -26.04 -21.42 6.41
CA LEU A 83 -25.53 -21.96 7.67
C LEU A 83 -24.48 -20.99 8.24
N CYS A 84 -24.86 -20.26 9.29
CA CYS A 84 -24.00 -19.32 10.00
C CYS A 84 -23.11 -20.10 10.99
N VAL A 85 -21.79 -20.06 10.78
CA VAL A 85 -20.83 -20.91 11.49
C VAL A 85 -19.73 -20.10 12.17
N VAL A 86 -19.18 -20.64 13.26
CA VAL A 86 -18.00 -20.12 13.96
C VAL A 86 -16.98 -21.26 14.02
N ASP A 87 -15.80 -21.09 13.45
CA ASP A 87 -14.60 -21.97 13.51
C ASP A 87 -14.77 -23.50 13.55
N ILE A 88 -16.01 -24.01 13.63
CA ILE A 88 -16.36 -25.39 13.90
C ILE A 88 -16.03 -26.32 12.72
N PHE A 89 -15.87 -25.74 11.53
CA PHE A 89 -15.56 -26.50 10.33
C PHE A 89 -14.10 -26.99 10.24
N ASN A 90 -13.28 -26.81 11.29
CA ASN A 90 -11.97 -27.47 11.36
C ASN A 90 -12.06 -28.95 11.63
N GLU A 91 -13.22 -29.48 12.08
CA GLU A 91 -13.44 -30.85 12.44
C GLU A 91 -14.51 -31.54 11.55
N GLY A 92 -14.08 -32.04 10.40
CA GLY A 92 -14.75 -33.17 9.77
C GLY A 92 -16.07 -32.99 9.01
N VAL A 93 -16.66 -31.80 8.93
CA VAL A 93 -17.86 -31.57 8.11
C VAL A 93 -17.48 -31.21 6.70
N ASP A 94 -17.68 -32.11 5.77
CA ASP A 94 -17.42 -31.95 4.35
C ASP A 94 -18.73 -31.82 3.59
N ILE A 95 -18.96 -30.65 2.96
CA ILE A 95 -20.16 -30.38 2.15
C ILE A 95 -19.71 -29.86 0.79
N PRO A 96 -19.38 -30.72 -0.19
CA PRO A 96 -18.96 -30.31 -1.52
C PRO A 96 -20.00 -29.47 -2.28
N GLU A 97 -21.28 -29.63 -1.92
CA GLU A 97 -22.43 -28.98 -2.50
C GLU A 97 -22.49 -27.47 -2.19
N VAL A 98 -21.67 -26.96 -1.28
CA VAL A 98 -21.59 -25.52 -0.98
C VAL A 98 -21.17 -24.75 -2.23
N ASP A 99 -22.03 -23.89 -2.70
CA ASP A 99 -21.87 -23.04 -3.87
C ASP A 99 -21.70 -21.55 -3.53
N THR A 100 -21.91 -21.19 -2.26
CA THR A 100 -21.83 -19.82 -1.77
C THR A 100 -21.07 -19.74 -0.45
N VAL A 101 -20.15 -18.78 -0.34
CA VAL A 101 -19.40 -18.50 0.90
C VAL A 101 -19.50 -17.04 1.24
N LEU A 102 -19.92 -16.72 2.47
CA LEU A 102 -19.96 -15.37 3.01
C LEU A 102 -18.91 -15.22 4.11
N PHE A 103 -17.93 -14.34 3.90
CA PHE A 103 -17.01 -13.92 4.95
C PHE A 103 -17.58 -12.70 5.68
N LEU A 104 -18.28 -12.94 6.79
CA LEU A 104 -18.93 -11.92 7.62
C LEU A 104 -17.99 -11.38 8.71
N ARG A 105 -16.79 -11.91 8.79
CA ARG A 105 -15.73 -11.53 9.71
C ARG A 105 -14.42 -11.22 8.98
N PRO A 106 -13.59 -10.29 9.49
CA PRO A 106 -12.21 -10.20 9.06
C PRO A 106 -11.50 -11.52 9.36
N THR A 107 -10.83 -12.10 8.37
CA THR A 107 -10.04 -13.33 8.54
C THR A 107 -8.56 -12.96 8.62
N ASP A 108 -8.00 -12.85 9.82
CA ASP A 108 -6.63 -12.36 10.07
C ASP A 108 -5.54 -13.30 9.53
N SER A 109 -5.85 -14.56 9.30
CA SER A 109 -4.93 -15.58 8.79
C SER A 109 -5.24 -15.93 7.33
N LEU A 110 -4.25 -15.74 6.44
CA LEU A 110 -4.32 -16.20 5.06
C LEU A 110 -4.60 -17.71 4.98
N THR A 111 -3.99 -18.51 5.85
CA THR A 111 -4.19 -19.98 5.90
C THR A 111 -5.64 -20.32 6.21
N ILE A 112 -6.25 -19.67 7.20
CA ILE A 112 -7.67 -19.89 7.55
C ILE A 112 -8.57 -19.46 6.39
N PHE A 113 -8.30 -18.31 5.77
CA PHE A 113 -9.04 -17.84 4.59
C PHE A 113 -9.01 -18.86 3.45
N LEU A 114 -7.82 -19.36 3.08
CA LEU A 114 -7.67 -20.36 2.03
C LEU A 114 -8.31 -21.71 2.38
N GLN A 115 -8.24 -22.12 3.64
CA GLN A 115 -8.92 -23.34 4.11
C GLN A 115 -10.44 -23.22 4.03
N GLN A 116 -11.00 -22.08 4.40
CA GLN A 116 -12.43 -21.80 4.31
C GLN A 116 -12.90 -21.69 2.85
N LEU A 117 -12.13 -21.00 2.02
CA LEU A 117 -12.38 -20.90 0.58
C LEU A 117 -12.31 -22.28 -0.09
N GLY A 118 -11.30 -23.07 0.23
CA GLY A 118 -11.08 -24.41 -0.34
C GLY A 118 -12.22 -25.39 -0.09
N ARG A 119 -13.02 -25.18 0.94
CA ARG A 119 -14.22 -26.00 1.19
C ARG A 119 -15.29 -25.78 0.13
N GLY A 120 -15.49 -24.53 -0.29
CA GLY A 120 -16.39 -24.18 -1.38
C GLY A 120 -15.85 -24.50 -2.77
N LEU A 121 -14.54 -24.72 -2.95
CA LEU A 121 -13.94 -25.05 -4.25
C LEU A 121 -14.02 -26.53 -4.63
N ARG A 122 -14.62 -27.37 -3.79
CA ARG A 122 -14.80 -28.79 -4.11
C ARG A 122 -15.85 -28.98 -5.22
N LEU A 123 -15.58 -29.94 -6.09
CA LEU A 123 -16.52 -30.30 -7.15
C LEU A 123 -17.68 -31.11 -6.59
N SER A 124 -18.88 -30.81 -7.06
CA SER A 124 -20.11 -31.57 -6.77
C SER A 124 -21.01 -31.62 -8.00
N PRO A 125 -21.77 -32.71 -8.21
CA PRO A 125 -22.72 -32.75 -9.32
C PRO A 125 -23.74 -31.61 -9.25
N GLY A 126 -23.94 -30.93 -10.37
CA GLY A 126 -24.86 -29.77 -10.49
C GLY A 126 -24.32 -28.43 -9.99
N LYS A 127 -23.13 -28.40 -9.40
CA LYS A 127 -22.44 -27.17 -9.00
C LYS A 127 -21.58 -26.66 -10.15
N THR A 128 -21.89 -25.48 -10.68
CA THR A 128 -21.19 -24.86 -11.81
C THR A 128 -20.12 -23.88 -11.38
N GLU A 129 -20.34 -23.21 -10.24
CA GLU A 129 -19.45 -22.14 -9.73
C GLU A 129 -19.48 -22.07 -8.20
N LEU A 130 -18.56 -21.30 -7.65
CA LEU A 130 -18.55 -20.86 -6.25
C LEU A 130 -18.61 -19.34 -6.21
N THR A 131 -19.66 -18.79 -5.63
CA THR A 131 -19.76 -17.37 -5.34
C THR A 131 -19.22 -17.06 -3.95
N VAL A 132 -18.31 -16.13 -3.86
CA VAL A 132 -17.71 -15.69 -2.58
C VAL A 132 -18.02 -14.24 -2.33
N LEU A 133 -18.73 -13.93 -1.25
CA LEU A 133 -19.00 -12.57 -0.80
C LEU A 133 -18.15 -12.26 0.43
N ASP A 134 -17.22 -11.33 0.29
CA ASP A 134 -16.30 -10.92 1.35
C ASP A 134 -16.68 -9.52 1.84
N PHE A 135 -17.29 -9.46 3.01
CA PHE A 135 -17.73 -8.21 3.64
C PHE A 135 -16.57 -7.61 4.42
N VAL A 136 -15.74 -6.84 3.71
CA VAL A 136 -14.61 -6.12 4.27
C VAL A 136 -15.11 -5.17 5.37
N ALA A 137 -14.96 -5.56 6.63
CA ALA A 137 -15.15 -4.65 7.75
C ALA A 137 -13.96 -3.68 7.81
N GLN A 138 -14.10 -2.56 8.54
CA GLN A 138 -12.94 -1.74 8.92
C GLN A 138 -11.98 -2.63 9.73
N ALA A 139 -11.16 -3.36 9.00
CA ALA A 139 -10.17 -4.26 9.56
C ALA A 139 -9.12 -3.44 10.33
N HIS A 140 -8.49 -4.09 11.30
CA HIS A 140 -7.39 -3.48 12.03
C HIS A 140 -6.33 -3.00 11.02
N LYS A 141 -5.68 -1.83 11.25
CA LYS A 141 -4.61 -1.26 10.38
C LYS A 141 -3.48 -2.25 10.00
N LYS A 142 -3.38 -3.37 10.72
CA LYS A 142 -2.39 -4.44 10.49
C LYS A 142 -2.88 -5.56 9.58
N TYR A 143 -4.12 -5.50 9.05
CA TYR A 143 -4.65 -6.53 8.17
C TYR A 143 -3.90 -6.56 6.84
N ASP A 144 -3.40 -7.73 6.43
CA ASP A 144 -2.59 -7.88 5.21
C ASP A 144 -3.45 -8.26 3.99
N PHE A 145 -4.13 -7.27 3.42
CA PHE A 145 -4.87 -7.46 2.18
C PHE A 145 -3.97 -7.85 1.00
N ALA A 146 -2.73 -7.37 0.96
CA ALA A 146 -1.83 -7.69 -0.13
C ALA A 146 -1.57 -9.20 -0.23
N SER A 147 -1.22 -9.85 0.87
CA SER A 147 -1.01 -11.30 0.91
C SER A 147 -2.27 -12.08 0.55
N LYS A 148 -3.44 -11.63 1.02
CA LYS A 148 -4.72 -12.26 0.69
C LYS A 148 -4.99 -12.28 -0.81
N PHE A 149 -4.88 -11.13 -1.47
CA PHE A 149 -5.16 -11.06 -2.91
C PHE A 149 -4.05 -11.66 -3.77
N ARG A 150 -2.78 -11.58 -3.36
CA ARG A 150 -1.67 -12.28 -4.04
C ARG A 150 -1.92 -13.79 -4.13
N ALA A 151 -2.46 -14.40 -3.08
CA ALA A 151 -2.75 -15.82 -3.06
C ALA A 151 -3.86 -16.25 -4.04
N LEU A 152 -4.68 -15.32 -4.51
CA LEU A 152 -5.75 -15.56 -5.48
C LEU A 152 -5.33 -15.33 -6.95
N THR A 153 -4.13 -14.79 -7.20
CA THR A 153 -3.65 -14.44 -8.54
C THR A 153 -2.67 -15.48 -9.08
N LEU A 154 -2.62 -15.64 -10.41
CA LEU A 154 -1.68 -16.55 -11.09
C LEU A 154 -0.22 -16.07 -11.00
N ARG A 155 0.00 -14.80 -10.79
CA ARG A 155 1.33 -14.17 -10.71
C ARG A 155 1.44 -13.30 -9.48
N PRO A 156 1.71 -13.91 -8.31
CA PRO A 156 1.78 -13.19 -7.03
C PRO A 156 2.94 -12.19 -6.96
N GLU A 157 3.96 -12.30 -7.83
CA GLU A 157 5.08 -11.38 -7.96
C GLU A 157 4.70 -10.03 -8.59
N LYS A 158 3.57 -9.98 -9.33
CA LYS A 158 3.11 -8.73 -9.95
C LYS A 158 2.38 -7.83 -8.96
N ASN A 159 2.48 -6.54 -9.24
CA ASN A 159 1.89 -5.44 -8.47
C ASN A 159 0.41 -5.67 -8.12
N ILE A 160 0.16 -6.06 -6.88
CA ILE A 160 -1.20 -6.35 -6.40
C ILE A 160 -2.07 -5.09 -6.33
N ALA A 161 -1.50 -3.92 -6.01
CA ALA A 161 -2.24 -2.66 -5.97
C ALA A 161 -2.74 -2.27 -7.38
N GLN A 162 -1.90 -2.46 -8.38
CA GLN A 162 -2.28 -2.23 -9.78
C GLN A 162 -3.34 -3.24 -10.26
N GLN A 163 -3.24 -4.51 -9.86
CA GLN A 163 -4.28 -5.51 -10.15
C GLN A 163 -5.62 -5.14 -9.52
N ILE A 164 -5.62 -4.69 -8.28
CA ILE A 164 -6.82 -4.20 -7.59
C ILE A 164 -7.40 -2.98 -8.30
N ALA A 165 -6.55 -2.02 -8.70
CA ALA A 165 -6.99 -0.83 -9.44
C ALA A 165 -7.60 -1.18 -10.80
N ASN A 166 -7.02 -2.17 -11.52
CA ASN A 166 -7.40 -2.56 -12.87
C ASN A 166 -8.42 -3.72 -12.94
N GLY A 167 -8.95 -4.20 -11.80
CA GLY A 167 -9.97 -5.24 -11.76
C GLY A 167 -9.45 -6.66 -11.97
N PHE A 168 -8.23 -6.98 -11.51
CA PHE A 168 -7.65 -8.34 -11.51
C PHE A 168 -7.58 -9.03 -12.88
N THR A 169 -6.72 -8.55 -13.74
CA THR A 169 -6.54 -9.10 -15.11
C THR A 169 -5.79 -10.44 -15.14
N LEU A 170 -5.24 -10.91 -14.02
CA LEU A 170 -4.39 -12.11 -13.92
C LEU A 170 -4.97 -13.18 -12.99
N LEU A 171 -6.23 -13.53 -13.22
CA LEU A 171 -6.90 -14.63 -12.52
C LEU A 171 -6.90 -15.92 -13.35
N PRO A 172 -7.09 -17.09 -12.74
CA PRO A 172 -7.36 -18.33 -13.46
C PRO A 172 -8.58 -18.19 -14.38
N THR A 173 -8.57 -18.92 -15.50
CA THR A 173 -9.69 -18.92 -16.46
C THR A 173 -11.01 -19.31 -15.76
N GLY A 174 -12.05 -18.54 -15.99
CA GLY A 174 -13.36 -18.74 -15.36
C GLY A 174 -13.50 -18.10 -13.98
N CYS A 175 -12.47 -17.41 -13.47
CA CYS A 175 -12.53 -16.69 -12.21
C CYS A 175 -12.64 -15.19 -12.42
N SER A 176 -13.39 -14.52 -11.54
CA SER A 176 -13.50 -13.06 -11.50
C SER A 176 -13.49 -12.54 -10.07
N ILE A 177 -12.94 -11.35 -9.86
CA ILE A 177 -13.02 -10.62 -8.58
C ILE A 177 -13.61 -9.24 -8.86
N ILE A 178 -14.74 -8.95 -8.25
CA ILE A 178 -15.43 -7.66 -8.35
C ILE A 178 -15.31 -6.96 -7.00
N MET A 179 -14.85 -5.73 -7.00
CA MET A 179 -14.75 -4.90 -5.79
C MET A 179 -15.66 -3.69 -5.89
N GLU A 180 -16.46 -3.45 -4.88
CA GLU A 180 -17.17 -2.18 -4.74
C GLU A 180 -16.18 -1.02 -4.55
N LYS A 181 -16.56 0.16 -5.04
CA LYS A 181 -15.66 1.34 -5.08
C LYS A 181 -15.09 1.70 -3.69
N GLN A 182 -15.92 1.69 -2.66
CA GLN A 182 -15.49 2.01 -1.29
C GLN A 182 -14.54 0.95 -0.72
N ALA A 183 -14.85 -0.34 -0.93
CA ALA A 183 -13.99 -1.44 -0.50
C ALA A 183 -12.64 -1.40 -1.22
N ARG A 184 -12.61 -1.12 -2.52
CA ARG A 184 -11.39 -0.96 -3.31
C ARG A 184 -10.50 0.15 -2.77
N GLN A 185 -11.08 1.34 -2.53
CA GLN A 185 -10.34 2.47 -1.98
C GLN A 185 -9.74 2.14 -0.61
N TYR A 186 -10.54 1.59 0.30
CA TYR A 186 -10.10 1.20 1.64
C TYR A 186 -8.95 0.17 1.60
N ILE A 187 -9.06 -0.83 0.73
CA ILE A 187 -8.02 -1.87 0.57
C ILE A 187 -6.74 -1.27 0.02
N LEU A 188 -6.82 -0.40 -0.99
CA LEU A 188 -5.65 0.27 -1.55
C LEU A 188 -4.94 1.16 -0.52
N GLU A 189 -5.69 1.94 0.26
CA GLU A 189 -5.15 2.75 1.36
C GLU A 189 -4.48 1.87 2.44
N ASN A 190 -5.10 0.73 2.80
CA ASN A 190 -4.52 -0.21 3.75
C ASN A 190 -3.20 -0.82 3.23
N ILE A 191 -3.17 -1.24 1.95
CA ILE A 191 -1.96 -1.77 1.32
C ILE A 191 -0.85 -0.70 1.32
N GLN A 192 -1.17 0.54 0.98
CA GLN A 192 -0.23 1.65 1.03
C GLN A 192 0.29 1.87 2.45
N GLN A 193 -0.60 1.97 3.45
CA GLN A 193 -0.21 2.16 4.85
C GLN A 193 0.62 1.00 5.44
N ALA A 194 0.35 -0.23 5.03
CA ALA A 194 1.06 -1.41 5.54
C ALA A 194 2.54 -1.45 5.13
N ILE A 195 2.93 -0.74 4.08
CA ILE A 195 4.31 -0.68 3.57
C ILE A 195 5.17 0.36 4.31
N TYR A 196 4.58 1.31 5.03
CA TYR A 196 5.31 2.33 5.80
C TYR A 196 6.17 1.79 6.95
N ASN A 197 6.21 0.50 7.20
CA ASN A 197 7.06 -0.07 8.23
C ASN A 197 8.45 -0.43 7.66
N LYS A 198 9.52 0.22 8.18
CA LYS A 198 10.91 -0.04 7.81
C LYS A 198 11.25 -1.54 7.75
N ASN A 199 10.79 -2.32 8.74
CA ASN A 199 11.06 -3.76 8.80
C ASN A 199 10.45 -4.53 7.63
N ARG A 200 9.33 -4.10 7.10
CA ARG A 200 8.69 -4.72 5.94
C ARG A 200 9.45 -4.38 4.65
N LEU A 201 9.85 -3.11 4.48
CA LEU A 201 10.69 -2.70 3.34
C LEU A 201 12.02 -3.48 3.33
N VAL A 202 12.65 -3.64 4.49
CA VAL A 202 13.88 -4.44 4.65
C VAL A 202 13.64 -5.91 4.30
N LYS A 203 12.55 -6.51 4.74
CA LYS A 203 12.16 -7.88 4.36
C LYS A 203 11.95 -8.02 2.87
N GLU A 204 11.26 -7.06 2.25
CA GLU A 204 11.00 -7.05 0.81
C GLU A 204 12.31 -6.94 0.01
N ILE A 205 13.22 -6.05 0.41
CA ILE A 205 14.57 -5.94 -0.21
C ILE A 205 15.33 -7.27 -0.12
N ASN A 206 15.19 -7.99 0.99
CA ASN A 206 15.87 -9.27 1.19
C ASN A 206 15.25 -10.43 0.41
N SER A 207 14.02 -10.31 -0.09
CA SER A 207 13.39 -11.32 -0.95
C SER A 207 14.00 -11.38 -2.36
N TYR A 208 14.69 -10.31 -2.79
CA TYR A 208 15.32 -10.27 -4.10
C TYR A 208 16.67 -10.99 -4.09
N THR A 209 16.90 -11.86 -5.05
CA THR A 209 18.21 -12.51 -5.26
C THR A 209 19.26 -11.48 -5.64
N THR A 210 18.95 -10.63 -6.62
CA THR A 210 19.79 -9.49 -7.06
C THR A 210 19.16 -8.20 -6.55
N LEU A 211 19.96 -7.31 -5.97
CA LEU A 211 19.50 -6.04 -5.45
C LEU A 211 18.83 -5.21 -6.56
N PRO A 212 17.53 -4.88 -6.44
CA PRO A 212 16.84 -4.09 -7.45
C PRO A 212 17.28 -2.62 -7.40
N THR A 213 17.11 -1.90 -8.50
CA THR A 213 17.12 -0.42 -8.48
C THR A 213 15.88 0.10 -7.75
N LEU A 214 15.89 1.38 -7.35
CA LEU A 214 14.72 2.01 -6.71
C LEU A 214 13.48 1.89 -7.61
N THR A 215 13.60 2.19 -8.90
CA THR A 215 12.50 2.09 -9.87
C THR A 215 11.95 0.67 -9.94
N GLN A 216 12.82 -0.32 -10.12
CA GLN A 216 12.41 -1.73 -10.15
C GLN A 216 11.71 -2.17 -8.86
N PHE A 217 12.22 -1.73 -7.71
CA PHE A 217 11.59 -2.03 -6.43
C PHE A 217 10.18 -1.41 -6.33
N LEU A 218 10.03 -0.16 -6.73
CA LEU A 218 8.73 0.53 -6.71
C LEU A 218 7.73 -0.10 -7.68
N GLU A 219 8.14 -0.37 -8.93
CA GLU A 219 7.30 -0.99 -9.95
C GLU A 219 6.86 -2.41 -9.57
N ASN A 220 7.78 -3.25 -9.12
CA ASN A 220 7.48 -4.63 -8.71
C ASN A 220 6.51 -4.70 -7.53
N ASN A 221 6.58 -3.72 -6.62
CA ASN A 221 5.72 -3.65 -5.45
C ASN A 221 4.50 -2.73 -5.64
N GLY A 222 4.42 -2.03 -6.77
CA GLY A 222 3.36 -1.08 -7.08
C GLY A 222 3.25 0.07 -6.12
N GLN A 223 4.37 0.59 -5.76
CA GLN A 223 4.47 1.63 -4.74
C GLN A 223 4.87 2.97 -5.34
N ASP A 224 4.37 4.02 -4.73
CA ASP A 224 4.84 5.37 -4.97
C ASP A 224 6.19 5.60 -4.27
N ILE A 225 7.04 6.43 -4.85
CA ILE A 225 8.37 6.73 -4.32
C ILE A 225 8.35 7.22 -2.86
N ARG A 226 7.29 7.93 -2.46
CA ARG A 226 7.11 8.45 -1.09
C ARG A 226 7.15 7.37 -0.02
N VAL A 227 6.84 6.12 -0.36
CA VAL A 227 6.85 4.98 0.58
C VAL A 227 8.24 4.72 1.16
N VAL A 228 9.27 4.89 0.36
CA VAL A 228 10.66 4.66 0.77
C VAL A 228 11.15 5.76 1.73
N TYR A 229 10.65 6.99 1.55
CA TYR A 229 11.17 8.19 2.22
C TYR A 229 10.32 8.65 3.42
N VAL A 230 9.56 7.74 4.02
CA VAL A 230 8.80 8.04 5.23
C VAL A 230 9.72 8.15 6.45
N GLY A 231 9.56 9.21 7.22
CA GLY A 231 10.38 9.49 8.41
C GLY A 231 11.82 9.84 8.02
N ASN A 232 12.78 9.13 8.59
CA ASN A 232 14.21 9.30 8.28
C ASN A 232 14.76 8.17 7.39
N ASN A 233 13.91 7.48 6.65
CA ASN A 233 14.38 6.42 5.74
C ASN A 233 14.81 7.03 4.41
N CYS A 234 15.78 6.39 3.76
CA CYS A 234 16.12 6.56 2.37
C CYS A 234 16.47 5.19 1.78
N TRP A 235 16.52 5.08 0.45
CA TRP A 235 16.77 3.81 -0.23
C TRP A 235 18.11 3.19 0.19
N THR A 236 19.16 4.02 0.29
CA THR A 236 20.49 3.60 0.76
C THR A 236 20.46 3.10 2.20
N SER A 237 19.74 3.78 3.11
CA SER A 237 19.63 3.34 4.50
C SER A 237 18.83 2.04 4.66
N LEU A 238 17.84 1.80 3.81
CA LEU A 238 17.07 0.54 3.76
C LEU A 238 17.93 -0.61 3.24
N LYS A 239 18.72 -0.38 2.17
CA LYS A 239 19.68 -1.39 1.65
C LYS A 239 20.73 -1.75 2.70
N ARG A 240 21.23 -0.78 3.47
CA ARG A 240 22.14 -1.03 4.61
C ARG A 240 21.46 -1.84 5.71
N ALA A 241 20.24 -1.46 6.09
CA ALA A 241 19.47 -2.19 7.10
C ALA A 241 19.14 -3.64 6.69
N ALA A 242 19.03 -3.89 5.38
CA ALA A 242 18.87 -5.22 4.79
C ALA A 242 20.19 -6.02 4.70
N GLY A 243 21.32 -5.44 5.11
CA GLY A 243 22.64 -6.07 5.03
C GLY A 243 23.18 -6.23 3.59
N ARG A 244 22.59 -5.51 2.62
CA ARG A 244 22.95 -5.62 1.20
C ARG A 244 24.08 -4.70 0.77
N ILE A 245 24.31 -3.62 1.53
CA ILE A 245 25.42 -2.68 1.34
C ILE A 245 25.98 -2.25 2.70
N SER A 246 27.19 -1.72 2.68
CA SER A 246 27.81 -1.10 3.86
C SER A 246 28.46 0.24 3.49
N TYR A 247 28.44 1.18 4.39
CA TYR A 247 29.12 2.49 4.30
C TYR A 247 29.41 3.04 5.69
N THR A 248 30.34 4.00 5.78
CA THR A 248 30.75 4.61 7.04
C THR A 248 29.62 5.48 7.59
N ASP A 249 29.29 5.32 8.88
CA ASP A 249 28.33 6.17 9.59
C ASP A 249 29.05 7.41 10.12
N ASP A 250 29.09 8.47 9.33
CA ASP A 250 29.65 9.76 9.70
C ASP A 250 28.56 10.87 9.70
N ALA A 251 28.95 12.09 10.06
CA ALA A 251 28.01 13.21 10.12
C ALA A 251 27.42 13.53 8.75
N ILE A 252 28.17 13.36 7.67
CA ILE A 252 27.73 13.63 6.30
C ILE A 252 26.75 12.59 5.81
N THR A 253 27.03 11.28 6.05
CA THR A 253 26.10 10.20 5.68
C THR A 253 24.77 10.36 6.39
N ARG A 254 24.74 10.73 7.66
CA ARG A 254 23.50 10.99 8.40
C ARG A 254 22.69 12.17 7.82
N ARG A 255 23.35 13.19 7.30
CA ARG A 255 22.69 14.29 6.61
C ARG A 255 22.14 13.86 5.27
N LEU A 256 22.92 13.13 4.48
CA LEU A 256 22.48 12.59 3.19
C LEU A 256 21.30 11.63 3.36
N GLU A 257 21.31 10.73 4.36
CA GLU A 257 20.17 9.87 4.66
C GLU A 257 18.86 10.67 4.84
N LYS A 258 18.93 11.79 5.58
CA LYS A 258 17.76 12.66 5.79
C LYS A 258 17.44 13.51 4.57
N GLY A 259 18.46 13.85 3.79
CA GLY A 259 18.36 14.79 2.66
C GLY A 259 17.75 14.15 1.41
N MET A 260 17.98 12.84 1.17
CA MET A 260 17.49 12.16 -0.04
C MET A 260 15.98 12.31 -0.23
N GLY A 261 15.21 12.24 0.86
CA GLY A 261 13.76 12.43 0.83
C GLY A 261 13.28 13.80 0.35
N ASN A 262 14.14 14.81 0.38
CA ASN A 262 13.77 16.14 -0.11
C ASN A 262 13.86 16.27 -1.64
N LEU A 263 14.42 15.30 -2.33
CA LEU A 263 14.47 15.31 -3.79
C LEU A 263 13.16 14.80 -4.44
N ILE A 264 12.34 14.04 -3.72
CA ILE A 264 11.22 13.30 -4.32
C ILE A 264 10.00 14.14 -4.69
N HIS A 265 9.91 15.38 -4.22
CA HIS A 265 8.75 16.25 -4.50
C HIS A 265 8.91 17.09 -5.78
N HIS A 266 10.11 17.10 -6.37
CA HIS A 266 10.37 17.91 -7.55
C HIS A 266 9.65 17.37 -8.78
N ASN A 267 9.02 18.30 -9.52
CA ASN A 267 8.33 18.02 -10.78
C ASN A 267 8.75 18.95 -11.92
N THR A 268 9.81 19.74 -11.72
CA THR A 268 10.31 20.67 -12.75
C THR A 268 11.44 20.02 -13.54
N ALA A 269 11.25 19.87 -14.86
CA ALA A 269 12.22 19.22 -15.74
C ALA A 269 13.57 19.92 -15.70
N SER A 270 13.59 21.28 -15.68
CA SER A 270 14.83 22.07 -15.67
C SER A 270 15.72 21.78 -14.47
N TYR A 271 15.11 21.69 -13.28
CA TYR A 271 15.86 21.35 -12.07
C TYR A 271 16.32 19.90 -12.07
N LEU A 272 15.45 18.96 -12.46
CA LEU A 272 15.81 17.56 -12.52
C LEU A 272 16.94 17.27 -13.52
N HIS A 273 16.94 17.93 -14.68
CA HIS A 273 18.05 17.83 -15.63
C HIS A 273 19.34 18.46 -15.07
N PHE A 274 19.24 19.59 -14.36
CA PHE A 274 20.40 20.16 -13.67
C PHE A 274 20.99 19.15 -12.66
N VAL A 275 20.16 18.49 -11.85
CA VAL A 275 20.64 17.49 -10.88
C VAL A 275 21.24 16.27 -11.60
N ALA A 276 20.64 15.82 -12.72
CA ALA A 276 21.19 14.73 -13.53
C ALA A 276 22.59 15.09 -14.08
N ASP A 277 22.76 16.30 -14.63
CA ASP A 277 24.03 16.82 -15.10
C ASP A 277 25.08 16.87 -13.98
N PHE A 278 24.68 17.38 -12.82
CA PHE A 278 25.56 17.38 -11.64
C PHE A 278 26.02 15.96 -11.27
N LEU A 279 25.10 15.02 -11.17
CA LEU A 279 25.40 13.63 -10.80
C LEU A 279 26.26 12.91 -11.84
N SER A 280 26.17 13.29 -13.12
CA SER A 280 27.04 12.77 -14.19
C SER A 280 28.50 13.28 -14.11
N GLY A 281 28.79 14.24 -13.23
CA GLY A 281 30.11 14.81 -13.04
C GLY A 281 30.34 16.13 -13.79
N SER A 282 29.31 16.73 -14.38
CA SER A 282 29.39 18.06 -14.97
C SER A 282 29.70 19.11 -13.89
N LYS A 283 30.65 20.00 -14.15
CA LYS A 283 30.98 21.11 -13.24
C LYS A 283 30.14 22.37 -13.48
N ARG A 284 29.15 22.34 -14.37
CA ARG A 284 28.27 23.50 -14.68
C ARG A 284 27.47 23.97 -13.48
N TYR A 285 27.34 23.15 -12.42
CA TYR A 285 26.73 23.58 -11.15
C TYR A 285 27.48 24.76 -10.48
N MET A 286 28.71 25.01 -10.88
CA MET A 286 29.51 26.18 -10.45
C MET A 286 29.27 27.44 -11.28
N ASP A 287 28.55 27.32 -12.41
CA ASP A 287 28.24 28.45 -13.29
C ASP A 287 27.24 29.41 -12.60
N GLU A 288 27.38 30.70 -12.83
CA GLU A 288 26.57 31.72 -12.16
C GLU A 288 25.06 31.56 -12.46
N ASP A 289 24.71 31.20 -13.70
CA ASP A 289 23.33 30.96 -14.13
C ASP A 289 22.71 29.72 -13.44
N LYS A 290 23.53 28.82 -12.89
CA LYS A 290 23.11 27.60 -12.16
C LYS A 290 23.21 27.72 -10.65
N ARG A 291 23.70 28.85 -10.14
CA ARG A 291 23.92 29.05 -8.71
C ARG A 291 22.67 28.78 -7.85
N LEU A 292 21.51 29.20 -8.30
CA LEU A 292 20.25 29.00 -7.55
C LEU A 292 19.88 27.53 -7.50
N TYR A 293 20.00 26.78 -8.59
CA TYR A 293 19.78 25.34 -8.61
C TYR A 293 20.80 24.61 -7.72
N ALA A 294 22.06 25.01 -7.75
CA ALA A 294 23.08 24.46 -6.86
C ALA A 294 22.74 24.72 -5.39
N THR A 295 22.22 25.90 -5.08
CA THR A 295 21.79 26.27 -3.74
C THR A 295 20.59 25.43 -3.29
N MET A 296 19.60 25.22 -4.16
CA MET A 296 18.47 24.30 -3.90
C MET A 296 18.97 22.90 -3.62
N LEU A 297 19.85 22.35 -4.47
CA LEU A 297 20.40 21.01 -4.29
C LEU A 297 21.17 20.88 -2.96
N TYR A 298 21.95 21.88 -2.60
CA TYR A 298 22.63 21.92 -1.31
C TYR A 298 21.64 21.80 -0.13
N TYR A 299 20.57 22.61 -0.14
CA TYR A 299 19.56 22.56 0.92
C TYR A 299 18.74 21.27 0.91
N ASN A 300 18.45 20.69 -0.24
CA ASN A 300 17.82 19.35 -0.29
C ASN A 300 18.68 18.31 0.40
N LEU A 301 19.98 18.27 0.14
CA LEU A 301 20.88 17.24 0.66
C LEU A 301 21.27 17.47 2.13
N TYR A 302 21.53 18.72 2.52
CA TYR A 302 22.14 19.04 3.82
C TYR A 302 21.20 19.74 4.81
N GLN A 303 20.07 20.28 4.36
CA GLN A 303 18.93 20.83 5.15
C GLN A 303 19.27 21.97 6.11
N GLU A 304 20.47 22.52 6.08
CA GLU A 304 20.93 23.54 7.00
C GLU A 304 21.94 24.47 6.34
N ARG A 305 22.04 25.68 6.86
CA ARG A 305 23.07 26.64 6.41
C ARG A 305 24.46 26.04 6.65
N ILE A 306 25.37 26.25 5.70
CA ILE A 306 26.71 25.69 5.75
C ILE A 306 27.50 26.13 6.99
N ASP A 307 27.31 27.37 7.45
CA ASP A 307 27.97 27.93 8.65
C ASP A 307 27.52 27.26 9.96
N LYS A 308 26.41 26.51 9.95
CA LYS A 308 25.87 25.76 11.08
C LYS A 308 26.14 24.26 10.99
N THR A 309 26.90 23.82 10.03
CA THR A 309 27.22 22.42 9.81
C THR A 309 28.69 22.13 10.08
N GLU A 310 29.04 20.87 10.15
CA GLU A 310 30.44 20.39 10.13
C GLU A 310 31.17 20.75 8.83
N LEU A 311 30.44 21.24 7.82
CA LEU A 311 30.96 21.67 6.52
C LEU A 311 31.28 23.17 6.48
N LYS A 312 31.25 23.89 7.61
CA LYS A 312 31.45 25.35 7.68
C LYS A 312 32.76 25.83 7.07
N GLU A 313 33.80 25.03 7.14
CA GLU A 313 35.13 25.33 6.57
C GLU A 313 35.18 25.09 5.05
N MET A 314 34.12 24.45 4.49
CA MET A 314 33.97 24.25 3.06
C MET A 314 33.01 25.25 2.46
N GLY A 315 33.23 25.65 1.23
CA GLY A 315 32.23 26.37 0.46
C GLY A 315 31.09 25.43 0.00
N MET A 316 29.92 26.00 -0.32
CA MET A 316 28.74 25.26 -0.78
C MET A 316 29.07 24.27 -1.93
N TYR A 317 29.85 24.71 -2.91
CA TYR A 317 30.23 23.88 -4.06
C TYR A 317 31.15 22.72 -3.67
N GLN A 318 32.03 22.90 -2.68
CA GLN A 318 32.86 21.83 -2.16
C GLN A 318 32.02 20.80 -1.40
N ALA A 319 31.04 21.26 -0.62
CA ALA A 319 30.09 20.39 0.08
C ALA A 319 29.26 19.56 -0.93
N LEU A 320 28.78 20.16 -2.01
CA LEU A 320 28.10 19.43 -3.09
C LEU A 320 29.03 18.40 -3.74
N ALA A 321 30.28 18.77 -4.01
CA ALA A 321 31.27 17.89 -4.64
C ALA A 321 31.55 16.61 -3.81
N LEU A 322 31.28 16.61 -2.49
CA LEU A 322 31.42 15.41 -1.66
C LEU A 322 30.56 14.25 -2.16
N LEU A 323 29.44 14.50 -2.84
CA LEU A 323 28.60 13.44 -3.39
C LEU A 323 29.33 12.63 -4.51
N HIS A 324 30.41 13.19 -5.07
CA HIS A 324 31.27 12.49 -6.05
C HIS A 324 32.42 11.70 -5.41
N ASP A 325 32.63 11.82 -4.09
CA ASP A 325 33.58 11.00 -3.37
C ASP A 325 33.07 9.53 -3.30
N ASP A 326 33.94 8.56 -3.48
CA ASP A 326 33.57 7.13 -3.48
C ASP A 326 32.93 6.66 -2.16
N ARG A 327 33.26 7.34 -1.05
CA ARG A 327 32.65 7.10 0.27
C ARG A 327 31.12 7.28 0.26
N TYR A 328 30.63 8.18 -0.61
CA TYR A 328 29.19 8.51 -0.71
C TYR A 328 28.56 7.98 -2.00
N ARG A 329 29.20 7.06 -2.70
CA ARG A 329 28.73 6.49 -3.99
C ARG A 329 27.30 5.98 -3.97
N TYR A 330 26.87 5.37 -2.87
CA TYR A 330 25.51 4.85 -2.75
C TYR A 330 24.44 5.96 -2.69
N PHE A 331 24.76 7.10 -2.07
CA PHE A 331 23.89 8.27 -2.07
C PHE A 331 23.84 8.96 -3.42
N LYS A 332 24.97 9.04 -4.11
CA LYS A 332 25.03 9.50 -5.49
C LYS A 332 24.17 8.63 -6.40
N GLN A 333 24.29 7.32 -6.28
CA GLN A 333 23.47 6.37 -7.04
C GLN A 333 21.99 6.54 -6.73
N GLU A 334 21.61 6.65 -5.46
CA GLU A 334 20.23 6.86 -5.03
C GLU A 334 19.66 8.17 -5.60
N ALA A 335 20.41 9.27 -5.53
CA ALA A 335 19.99 10.54 -6.11
C ALA A 335 19.74 10.42 -7.62
N ALA A 336 20.61 9.69 -8.35
CA ALA A 336 20.43 9.44 -9.77
C ALA A 336 19.18 8.57 -10.05
N GLU A 337 18.93 7.55 -9.24
CA GLU A 337 17.71 6.72 -9.34
C GLU A 337 16.44 7.53 -9.06
N ILE A 338 16.44 8.43 -8.05
CA ILE A 338 15.33 9.36 -7.77
C ILE A 338 15.06 10.25 -8.98
N VAL A 339 16.10 10.90 -9.50
CA VAL A 339 15.96 11.85 -10.64
C VAL A 339 15.46 11.12 -11.88
N SER A 340 15.99 9.94 -12.18
CA SER A 340 15.55 9.12 -13.31
C SER A 340 14.08 8.71 -13.17
N TYR A 341 13.67 8.28 -11.97
CA TYR A 341 12.27 7.96 -11.67
C TYR A 341 11.36 9.18 -11.89
N LEU A 342 11.70 10.34 -11.31
CA LEU A 342 10.89 11.54 -11.42
C LEU A 342 10.78 12.01 -12.87
N LEU A 343 11.87 12.03 -13.65
CA LEU A 343 11.85 12.39 -15.06
C LEU A 343 10.96 11.47 -15.89
N SER A 344 10.93 10.18 -15.59
CA SER A 344 10.07 9.22 -16.30
C SER A 344 8.57 9.29 -15.90
N HIS A 345 8.25 9.99 -14.79
CA HIS A 345 6.90 10.12 -14.25
C HIS A 345 6.40 11.58 -14.23
N LEU A 346 7.00 12.47 -15.04
CA LEU A 346 6.51 13.83 -15.17
C LEU A 346 5.15 13.84 -15.90
N GLU A 347 4.10 14.15 -15.16
CA GLU A 347 2.71 14.22 -15.69
C GLU A 347 2.34 15.63 -16.13
N ILE A 348 3.05 16.66 -15.64
CA ILE A 348 2.73 18.06 -15.85
C ILE A 348 3.92 18.76 -16.53
N THR A 349 3.64 19.48 -17.60
CA THR A 349 4.64 20.36 -18.21
C THR A 349 4.70 21.65 -17.42
N THR A 350 5.86 21.94 -16.84
CA THR A 350 6.12 23.18 -16.14
C THR A 350 6.69 24.24 -17.09
N THR A 351 6.41 25.51 -16.83
CA THR A 351 6.84 26.63 -17.68
C THR A 351 7.56 27.69 -16.84
N PRO A 352 8.76 28.12 -17.20
CA PRO A 352 9.47 29.20 -16.49
C PRO A 352 8.62 30.48 -16.40
N LEU A 353 8.56 31.11 -15.23
CA LEU A 353 7.79 32.34 -14.99
C LEU A 353 8.46 33.58 -15.58
N GLY A 354 9.60 33.43 -16.25
CA GLY A 354 10.40 34.51 -16.79
C GLY A 354 11.45 35.05 -15.83
N PRO A 355 12.53 35.64 -16.38
CA PRO A 355 13.70 36.07 -15.60
C PRO A 355 13.42 37.19 -14.61
N GLU A 356 12.34 37.94 -14.79
CA GLU A 356 11.97 39.10 -13.93
C GLU A 356 11.34 38.63 -12.60
N VAL A 357 10.76 37.45 -12.53
CA VAL A 357 10.09 36.92 -11.31
C VAL A 357 11.07 36.16 -10.45
N LEU A 358 11.66 35.12 -10.97
CA LEU A 358 12.78 34.33 -10.40
C LEU A 358 13.13 33.23 -11.43
N PRO A 359 14.38 33.18 -11.89
CA PRO A 359 14.78 32.35 -13.03
C PRO A 359 14.64 30.82 -12.79
N CYS A 360 14.42 30.42 -11.54
CA CYS A 360 14.31 28.99 -11.14
C CYS A 360 12.89 28.57 -10.76
N ILE A 361 11.91 29.46 -10.79
CA ILE A 361 10.52 29.15 -10.48
C ILE A 361 9.77 28.92 -11.79
N GLU A 362 9.08 27.79 -11.86
CA GLU A 362 8.25 27.40 -12.98
C GLU A 362 6.79 27.31 -12.55
N LEU A 363 5.88 27.73 -13.43
CA LEU A 363 4.45 27.58 -13.24
C LEU A 363 4.12 26.10 -13.08
N TYR A 364 3.29 25.75 -12.13
CA TYR A 364 2.95 24.37 -11.70
C TYR A 364 4.12 23.57 -11.10
N GLY A 365 5.28 24.21 -10.83
CA GLY A 365 6.40 23.60 -10.14
C GLY A 365 6.10 23.39 -8.65
N CYS A 366 6.58 22.28 -8.10
CA CYS A 366 6.50 21.97 -6.67
C CYS A 366 7.80 22.37 -5.98
N TYR A 367 7.69 23.21 -4.96
CA TYR A 367 8.81 23.70 -4.17
C TYR A 367 8.51 23.60 -2.69
N THR A 368 9.53 23.29 -1.90
CA THR A 368 9.41 23.41 -0.45
C THR A 368 9.49 24.88 -0.03
N ARG A 369 9.00 25.17 1.17
CA ARG A 369 9.11 26.51 1.76
C ARG A 369 10.56 26.97 1.85
N GLU A 370 11.47 26.09 2.24
CA GLU A 370 12.89 26.35 2.39
C GLU A 370 13.54 26.72 1.04
N GLU A 371 13.15 26.05 -0.03
CA GLU A 371 13.60 26.37 -1.39
C GLU A 371 13.12 27.74 -1.83
N ILE A 372 11.84 28.05 -1.64
CA ILE A 372 11.31 29.39 -1.98
C ILE A 372 12.05 30.49 -1.22
N PHE A 373 12.24 30.31 0.10
CA PHE A 373 12.97 31.32 0.88
C PHE A 373 14.45 31.47 0.46
N THR A 374 15.06 30.36 0.08
CA THR A 374 16.43 30.37 -0.45
C THR A 374 16.49 31.14 -1.78
N LEU A 375 15.55 30.89 -2.68
CA LEU A 375 15.46 31.53 -3.97
C LEU A 375 15.21 33.05 -3.86
N VAL A 376 14.42 33.49 -2.88
CA VAL A 376 14.18 34.95 -2.64
C VAL A 376 15.23 35.62 -1.74
N GLY A 377 16.33 34.93 -1.44
CA GLY A 377 17.43 35.48 -0.63
C GLY A 377 17.10 35.70 0.85
N ARG A 378 15.97 35.21 1.34
CA ARG A 378 15.59 35.29 2.75
C ARG A 378 16.12 34.08 3.52
N GLN A 379 17.00 34.31 4.48
CA GLN A 379 17.52 33.30 5.36
C GLN A 379 16.46 32.96 6.43
N THR A 380 16.00 31.73 6.48
CA THR A 380 15.07 31.26 7.53
C THR A 380 15.80 30.87 8.78
N GLU A 381 15.50 31.54 9.89
CA GLU A 381 15.71 30.95 11.22
C GLU A 381 14.68 29.83 11.42
N LYS A 382 15.16 28.65 11.87
CA LYS A 382 14.27 27.51 12.23
C LYS A 382 13.28 27.92 13.31
N ARG A 383 12.10 28.42 12.97
CA ARG A 383 10.94 28.31 13.83
C ARG A 383 10.26 26.98 13.49
N ARG A 384 10.22 26.08 14.50
CA ARG A 384 9.41 24.85 14.44
C ARG A 384 7.96 25.23 14.18
N MET A 385 7.52 25.12 12.94
CA MET A 385 6.12 25.03 12.59
C MET A 385 5.92 23.66 11.94
N SER A 386 5.16 22.81 12.61
CA SER A 386 4.68 21.55 12.08
C SER A 386 3.74 21.82 10.92
N GLY A 387 4.12 21.42 9.73
CA GLY A 387 3.27 21.47 8.54
C GLY A 387 4.10 21.69 7.28
N SER A 388 4.13 20.72 6.39
CA SER A 388 4.60 20.91 5.02
C SER A 388 3.56 21.74 4.27
N VAL A 389 3.90 22.97 3.93
CA VAL A 389 3.07 23.78 3.04
C VAL A 389 3.60 23.56 1.63
N PHE A 390 2.84 22.81 0.84
CA PHE A 390 3.06 22.76 -0.61
C PHE A 390 2.38 23.98 -1.21
N GLY A 391 3.13 24.89 -1.78
CA GLY A 391 2.61 25.99 -2.58
C GLY A 391 2.61 25.57 -4.05
N ALA A 392 1.42 25.46 -4.66
CA ALA A 392 1.30 25.51 -6.10
C ALA A 392 1.05 26.97 -6.48
N PHE A 393 1.85 27.51 -7.38
CA PHE A 393 1.58 28.81 -7.99
C PHE A 393 0.71 28.59 -9.22
N ASN A 394 -0.55 29.06 -9.13
CA ASN A 394 -1.47 29.14 -10.28
C ASN A 394 -1.26 30.44 -11.02
#